data_3de659a2f8c0a8cb20f4b74e6a432f06
#
_entry.id   3de659a2f8c0a8cb20f4b74e6a432f06
#
_cell.length_a   1.000
_cell.length_b   1.000
_cell.length_c   1.000
_cell.angle_alpha   90.00
_cell.angle_beta   90.00
_cell.angle_gamma   90.00
#
_symmetry.space_group_name_H-M   'P 1'
#
loop_
_entity.id
_entity.type
_entity.pdbx_description
1 polymer ?
#
loop_
_entity_poly.entity_id
_entity_poly.type
_entity_poly.pdbx_seq_one_letter_code
_entity_poly.pdbx_strand_id
1 'polypeptide(L)'
;MGKRLKPDAVLKEYWKNNERFADFFNAVLFGGREVIHASQLEERDTEESNVLELGDKDESITAARDLFRVLKTAIGVEFALVGIENQDKIHYGMPVRVLSLDAYAYDRQWKSLKEKYKNAEGMTEDEYLSHMRKEDKFLPVVTVVIYYGEKAWDGAKDLHGVLDIPDEIKPFVGNYPMHLVEVVNNTLQFRNADNRDLFQLLNLVYNASLDKKERLKKAQEYEDSHTVDEDVVRALAATNNIRIDRTKRKERLKVCTLFEEIARDSRVEGKNEASIEFAKRMLSGGKLSVEEIAEYTNLPKETILELQNQEELSQG
;
A
#
# COMPACT_ATOMS: atom_id res chain seq x y z
N MET A 1 -9.65 -7.29 26.54
CA MET A 1 -9.80 -6.71 25.17
C MET A 1 -8.54 -7.00 24.39
N GLY A 2 -8.57 -7.92 23.44
CA GLY A 2 -7.42 -8.29 22.63
C GLY A 2 -6.97 -7.11 21.74
N LYS A 3 -5.68 -6.81 21.74
CA LYS A 3 -5.09 -5.73 20.93
C LYS A 3 -5.26 -6.09 19.44
N ARG A 4 -6.14 -5.36 18.74
CA ARG A 4 -6.37 -5.53 17.29
C ARG A 4 -5.09 -5.16 16.54
N LEU A 5 -4.63 -6.04 15.65
CA LEU A 5 -3.54 -5.71 14.74
C LEU A 5 -4.07 -4.73 13.69
N LYS A 6 -3.29 -3.70 13.40
CA LYS A 6 -3.54 -2.84 12.24
C LYS A 6 -3.16 -3.61 10.98
N PRO A 7 -3.91 -3.47 9.87
CA PRO A 7 -3.58 -4.11 8.59
C PRO A 7 -2.13 -3.92 8.18
N ASP A 8 -1.63 -2.67 8.24
CA ASP A 8 -0.23 -2.31 7.94
C ASP A 8 0.78 -3.17 8.69
N ALA A 9 0.54 -3.41 9.98
CA ALA A 9 1.45 -4.19 10.81
C ALA A 9 1.50 -5.67 10.36
N VAL A 10 0.39 -6.20 9.87
CA VAL A 10 0.32 -7.58 9.36
C VAL A 10 1.05 -7.70 8.03
N LEU A 11 0.78 -6.78 7.09
CA LEU A 11 1.46 -6.76 5.79
C LEU A 11 2.96 -6.47 5.95
N LYS A 12 3.32 -5.56 6.85
CA LYS A 12 4.72 -5.30 7.18
C LYS A 12 5.41 -6.56 7.70
N GLU A 13 4.73 -7.31 8.59
CA GLU A 13 5.27 -8.57 9.13
C GLU A 13 5.40 -9.65 8.04
N TYR A 14 4.43 -9.78 7.14
CA TYR A 14 4.50 -10.69 6.00
C TYR A 14 5.73 -10.42 5.12
N TRP A 15 5.98 -9.15 4.78
CA TRP A 15 7.08 -8.75 3.92
C TRP A 15 8.44 -8.65 4.65
N LYS A 16 8.49 -8.73 5.98
CA LYS A 16 9.74 -8.89 6.72
C LYS A 16 10.45 -10.20 6.44
N ASN A 17 9.73 -11.24 6.04
CA ASN A 17 10.33 -12.50 5.64
C ASN A 17 11.22 -12.30 4.41
N ASN A 18 12.52 -12.64 4.53
CA ASN A 18 13.51 -12.41 3.49
C ASN A 18 13.25 -13.23 2.22
N GLU A 19 12.73 -14.46 2.34
CA GLU A 19 12.44 -15.32 1.19
C GLU A 19 11.28 -14.75 0.39
N ARG A 20 10.20 -14.31 1.04
CA ARG A 20 9.05 -13.66 0.41
C ARG A 20 9.46 -12.34 -0.25
N PHE A 21 10.26 -11.53 0.43
CA PHE A 21 10.73 -10.24 -0.07
C PHE A 21 11.65 -10.40 -1.29
N ALA A 22 12.66 -11.28 -1.21
CA ALA A 22 13.57 -11.56 -2.32
C ALA A 22 12.82 -12.07 -3.55
N ASP A 23 11.93 -13.05 -3.36
CA ASP A 23 11.14 -13.64 -4.44
C ASP A 23 10.25 -12.60 -5.12
N PHE A 24 9.60 -11.72 -4.34
CA PHE A 24 8.78 -10.65 -4.89
C PHE A 24 9.60 -9.69 -5.78
N PHE A 25 10.73 -9.20 -5.30
CA PHE A 25 11.59 -8.33 -6.10
C PHE A 25 12.21 -9.06 -7.30
N ASN A 26 12.53 -10.33 -7.17
CA ASN A 26 12.97 -11.17 -8.29
C ASN A 26 11.88 -11.33 -9.35
N ALA A 27 10.64 -11.52 -8.93
CA ALA A 27 9.50 -11.59 -9.84
C ALA A 27 9.27 -10.27 -10.59
N VAL A 28 9.31 -9.14 -9.87
CA VAL A 28 9.02 -7.82 -10.42
C VAL A 28 10.14 -7.30 -11.33
N LEU A 29 11.39 -7.38 -10.87
CA LEU A 29 12.52 -6.73 -11.56
C LEU A 29 13.23 -7.67 -12.55
N PHE A 30 13.21 -8.96 -12.30
CA PHE A 30 14.02 -9.92 -13.03
C PHE A 30 13.21 -11.05 -13.70
N GLY A 31 11.88 -10.93 -13.75
CA GLY A 31 10.98 -11.90 -14.37
C GLY A 31 11.06 -13.29 -13.72
N GLY A 32 11.22 -13.35 -12.39
CA GLY A 32 11.33 -14.58 -11.60
C GLY A 32 12.72 -15.23 -11.60
N ARG A 33 13.73 -14.60 -12.23
CA ARG A 33 15.13 -15.05 -12.07
C ARG A 33 15.63 -14.72 -10.69
N GLU A 34 16.31 -15.66 -10.03
CA GLU A 34 16.88 -15.48 -8.71
C GLU A 34 18.19 -14.68 -8.78
N VAL A 35 18.07 -13.37 -8.65
CA VAL A 35 19.18 -12.40 -8.61
C VAL A 35 19.43 -11.93 -7.18
N ILE A 36 18.34 -11.72 -6.42
CA ILE A 36 18.38 -11.36 -5.01
C ILE A 36 18.17 -12.64 -4.20
N HIS A 37 19.14 -12.97 -3.34
CA HIS A 37 19.04 -14.11 -2.44
C HIS A 37 18.59 -13.68 -1.05
N ALA A 38 17.68 -14.41 -0.44
CA ALA A 38 17.15 -14.11 0.89
C ALA A 38 18.24 -13.97 1.97
N SER A 39 19.29 -14.77 1.87
CA SER A 39 20.44 -14.73 2.79
C SER A 39 21.29 -13.46 2.71
N GLN A 40 21.16 -12.68 1.63
CA GLN A 40 21.90 -11.43 1.42
C GLN A 40 21.10 -10.20 1.88
N LEU A 41 19.82 -10.38 2.22
CA LEU A 41 18.95 -9.28 2.63
C LEU A 41 19.20 -8.90 4.08
N GLU A 42 19.56 -7.63 4.28
CA GLU A 42 19.68 -6.99 5.58
C GLU A 42 18.51 -6.02 5.79
N GLU A 43 17.82 -6.16 6.91
CA GLU A 43 16.75 -5.23 7.28
C GLU A 43 17.34 -3.87 7.64
N ARG A 44 16.73 -2.81 7.14
CA ARG A 44 17.02 -1.43 7.55
C ARG A 44 15.93 -0.94 8.48
N ASP A 45 16.34 -0.23 9.53
CA ASP A 45 15.42 0.30 10.53
C ASP A 45 14.46 1.30 9.90
N THR A 46 13.16 1.04 10.05
CA THR A 46 12.09 1.89 9.52
C THR A 46 11.58 2.90 10.54
N GLU A 47 12.06 2.87 11.78
CA GLU A 47 11.59 3.79 12.83
C GLU A 47 12.00 5.25 12.56
N GLU A 48 13.13 5.48 11.89
CA GLU A 48 13.54 6.83 11.46
C GLU A 48 12.73 7.36 10.25
N SER A 49 11.96 6.50 9.57
CA SER A 49 11.17 6.88 8.40
C SER A 49 9.82 7.53 8.73
N ASN A 50 9.49 7.71 10.01
CA ASN A 50 8.24 8.34 10.44
C ASN A 50 8.29 9.88 10.39
N VAL A 51 9.39 10.49 9.98
CA VAL A 51 9.56 11.95 9.92
C VAL A 51 9.70 12.41 8.47
N LEU A 52 8.66 12.24 7.68
CA LEU A 52 8.40 13.15 6.58
C LEU A 52 7.63 14.36 7.15
N GLU A 53 8.30 15.14 7.98
CA GLU A 53 7.89 16.51 8.26
C GLU A 53 8.19 17.38 7.02
N LEU A 54 7.41 17.19 5.98
CA LEU A 54 7.30 18.14 4.89
C LEU A 54 6.11 19.06 5.20
N GLY A 55 6.40 20.17 5.88
CA GLY A 55 5.47 21.29 6.05
C GLY A 55 4.25 21.02 6.93
N ASP A 56 3.89 21.99 7.73
CA ASP A 56 2.76 22.12 8.65
C ASP A 56 2.17 20.83 9.27
N LYS A 57 2.20 20.77 10.59
CA LYS A 57 2.04 19.59 11.44
C LYS A 57 0.72 18.79 11.34
N ASP A 58 -0.27 19.22 10.59
CA ASP A 58 -1.60 18.59 10.61
C ASP A 58 -1.99 17.79 9.35
N GLU A 59 -1.45 18.08 8.17
CA GLU A 59 -1.80 17.36 6.93
C GLU A 59 -0.89 16.16 6.62
N SER A 60 0.38 16.20 7.04
CA SER A 60 1.36 15.15 6.74
C SER A 60 1.11 13.83 7.48
N ILE A 61 0.50 13.88 8.67
CA ILE A 61 0.23 12.70 9.51
C ILE A 61 -0.92 11.85 8.94
N THR A 62 -1.90 12.47 8.28
CA THR A 62 -3.06 11.76 7.72
C THR A 62 -2.70 11.01 6.44
N ALA A 63 -1.82 11.59 5.62
CA ALA A 63 -1.40 11.00 4.35
C ALA A 63 -0.43 9.80 4.49
N ALA A 64 0.27 9.68 5.64
CA ALA A 64 1.18 8.57 5.92
C ALA A 64 0.49 7.33 6.51
N ARG A 65 -0.81 7.42 6.85
CA ARG A 65 -1.54 6.35 7.56
C ARG A 65 -1.93 5.17 6.66
N ASP A 66 -1.95 5.36 5.36
CA ASP A 66 -2.46 4.38 4.41
C ASP A 66 -1.34 3.64 3.64
N LEU A 67 -0.11 3.73 4.11
CA LEU A 67 1.04 3.07 3.48
C LEU A 67 1.86 2.28 4.50
N PHE A 68 2.10 1.01 4.20
CA PHE A 68 3.18 0.30 4.87
C PHE A 68 4.48 0.38 4.03
N ARG A 69 5.63 0.37 4.71
CA ARG A 69 6.95 0.38 4.06
C ARG A 69 7.87 -0.65 4.70
N VAL A 70 8.56 -1.42 3.87
CA VAL A 70 9.63 -2.34 4.27
C VAL A 70 10.87 -2.00 3.47
N LEU A 71 12.00 -1.83 4.17
CA LEU A 71 13.30 -1.49 3.60
C LEU A 71 14.29 -2.62 3.86
N LYS A 72 14.99 -3.06 2.81
CA LYS A 72 16.07 -4.04 2.91
C LYS A 72 17.19 -3.72 1.93
N THR A 73 18.41 -4.08 2.26
CA THR A 73 19.56 -3.94 1.37
C THR A 73 20.11 -5.29 0.97
N ALA A 74 20.46 -5.43 -0.31
CA ALA A 74 21.19 -6.57 -0.84
C ALA A 74 21.92 -6.17 -2.12
N ILE A 75 22.99 -6.85 -2.48
CA ILE A 75 23.75 -6.65 -3.75
C ILE A 75 24.10 -5.17 -4.06
N GLY A 76 24.34 -4.36 -3.00
CA GLY A 76 24.64 -2.94 -3.18
C GLY A 76 23.45 -2.06 -3.59
N VAL A 77 22.21 -2.49 -3.34
CA VAL A 77 20.96 -1.77 -3.65
C VAL A 77 20.09 -1.70 -2.41
N GLU A 78 19.42 -0.57 -2.18
CA GLU A 78 18.37 -0.44 -1.19
C GLU A 78 17.00 -0.68 -1.86
N PHE A 79 16.30 -1.70 -1.40
CA PHE A 79 14.98 -2.07 -1.90
C PHE A 79 13.90 -1.56 -0.95
N ALA A 80 12.95 -0.81 -1.47
CA ALA A 80 11.80 -0.31 -0.74
C ALA A 80 10.51 -0.92 -1.29
N LEU A 81 9.72 -1.56 -0.42
CA LEU A 81 8.39 -2.03 -0.72
C LEU A 81 7.36 -1.12 -0.05
N VAL A 82 6.46 -0.57 -0.85
CA VAL A 82 5.40 0.33 -0.40
C VAL A 82 4.06 -0.27 -0.82
N GLY A 83 3.18 -0.51 0.14
CA GLY A 83 1.82 -0.98 -0.14
C GLY A 83 0.80 0.14 0.03
N ILE A 84 -0.10 0.26 -0.92
CA ILE A 84 -1.24 1.19 -0.87
C ILE A 84 -2.45 0.40 -0.36
N GLU A 85 -2.92 0.70 0.85
CA GLU A 85 -3.98 -0.05 1.52
C GLU A 85 -5.40 0.40 1.16
N ASN A 86 -5.55 1.53 0.48
CA ASN A 86 -6.87 2.07 0.18
C ASN A 86 -7.45 1.38 -1.06
N GLN A 87 -8.30 0.36 -0.83
CA GLN A 87 -8.87 -0.54 -1.83
C GLN A 87 -9.74 0.17 -2.89
N ASP A 88 -10.31 1.33 -2.56
CA ASP A 88 -11.29 2.00 -3.39
C ASP A 88 -10.77 3.27 -4.10
N LYS A 89 -9.56 3.73 -3.77
CA LYS A 89 -9.08 5.04 -4.23
C LYS A 89 -7.66 4.96 -4.78
N ILE A 90 -7.52 5.39 -6.02
CA ILE A 90 -6.22 5.59 -6.67
C ILE A 90 -5.61 6.89 -6.16
N HIS A 91 -4.37 6.81 -5.70
CA HIS A 91 -3.63 7.99 -5.26
C HIS A 91 -2.87 8.61 -6.44
N TYR A 92 -3.50 9.57 -7.12
CA TYR A 92 -2.95 10.18 -8.35
C TYR A 92 -1.58 10.86 -8.17
N GLY A 93 -1.25 11.34 -6.96
CA GLY A 93 0.06 11.89 -6.64
C GLY A 93 1.14 10.87 -6.28
N MET A 94 0.91 9.57 -6.52
CA MET A 94 1.85 8.51 -6.11
C MET A 94 3.26 8.64 -6.71
N PRO A 95 3.47 9.06 -7.98
CA PRO A 95 4.81 9.28 -8.51
C PRO A 95 5.63 10.30 -7.70
N VAL A 96 4.99 11.38 -7.23
CA VAL A 96 5.64 12.39 -6.37
C VAL A 96 5.98 11.79 -5.01
N ARG A 97 5.11 10.95 -4.44
CA ARG A 97 5.40 10.28 -3.15
C ARG A 97 6.57 9.32 -3.26
N VAL A 98 6.66 8.54 -4.33
CA VAL A 98 7.80 7.63 -4.57
C VAL A 98 9.09 8.42 -4.70
N LEU A 99 9.09 9.48 -5.52
CA LEU A 99 10.25 10.37 -5.65
C LEU A 99 10.68 10.95 -4.28
N SER A 100 9.74 11.41 -3.47
CA SER A 100 10.04 11.96 -2.14
C SER A 100 10.62 10.92 -1.19
N LEU A 101 10.11 9.67 -1.21
CA LEU A 101 10.61 8.58 -0.41
C LEU A 101 12.06 8.19 -0.80
N ASP A 102 12.35 8.16 -2.10
CA ASP A 102 13.68 7.81 -2.60
C ASP A 102 14.68 8.95 -2.38
N ALA A 103 14.26 10.22 -2.56
CA ALA A 103 15.06 11.39 -2.22
C ALA A 103 15.42 11.41 -0.72
N TYR A 104 14.47 11.06 0.15
CA TYR A 104 14.75 10.93 1.58
C TYR A 104 15.75 9.80 1.90
N ALA A 105 15.67 8.68 1.18
CA ALA A 105 16.63 7.59 1.35
C ALA A 105 18.06 8.02 0.96
N TYR A 106 18.22 8.82 -0.10
CA TYR A 106 19.51 9.41 -0.46
C TYR A 106 20.00 10.45 0.56
N ASP A 107 19.11 11.33 1.07
CA ASP A 107 19.44 12.29 2.13
C ASP A 107 19.94 11.59 3.40
N ARG A 108 19.27 10.49 3.80
CA ARG A 108 19.70 9.66 4.93
C ARG A 108 21.08 9.06 4.70
N GLN A 109 21.38 8.54 3.52
CA GLN A 109 22.71 8.03 3.18
C GLN A 109 23.76 9.13 3.26
N TRP A 110 23.44 10.32 2.77
CA TRP A 110 24.33 11.47 2.86
C TRP A 110 24.58 11.91 4.31
N LYS A 111 23.54 11.98 5.13
CA LYS A 111 23.66 12.25 6.58
C LYS A 111 24.55 11.22 7.27
N SER A 112 24.46 9.95 6.91
CA SER A 112 25.32 8.90 7.41
C SER A 112 26.79 9.12 7.04
N LEU A 113 27.08 9.55 5.82
CA LEU A 113 28.45 9.93 5.41
C LEU A 113 28.95 11.15 6.19
N LYS A 114 28.11 12.16 6.40
CA LYS A 114 28.41 13.35 7.20
C LYS A 114 28.84 12.96 8.63
N GLU A 115 28.11 12.08 9.30
CA GLU A 115 28.51 11.61 10.63
C GLU A 115 29.80 10.77 10.59
N LYS A 116 29.95 9.90 9.58
CA LYS A 116 31.17 9.10 9.37
C LYS A 116 32.42 9.98 9.25
N TYR A 117 32.33 11.12 8.56
CA TYR A 117 33.47 12.00 8.27
C TYR A 117 33.58 13.23 9.18
N LYS A 118 32.71 13.36 10.19
CA LYS A 118 32.70 14.50 11.12
C LYS A 118 34.05 14.87 11.73
N ASN A 119 34.88 13.88 12.03
CA ASN A 119 36.23 14.04 12.60
C ASN A 119 37.30 13.33 11.76
N ALA A 120 37.05 13.15 10.46
CA ALA A 120 37.98 12.42 9.61
C ALA A 120 39.18 13.30 9.24
N GLU A 121 40.40 12.77 9.39
CA GLU A 121 41.61 13.40 8.91
C GLU A 121 41.87 13.08 7.43
N GLY A 122 42.64 13.92 6.76
CA GLY A 122 43.13 13.67 5.40
C GLY A 122 42.04 13.85 4.30
N MET A 123 41.01 14.63 4.59
CA MET A 123 40.05 15.09 3.57
C MET A 123 40.59 16.35 2.91
N THR A 124 40.34 16.49 1.62
CA THR A 124 40.52 17.76 0.90
C THR A 124 39.51 18.79 1.37
N GLU A 125 39.70 20.07 1.03
CA GLU A 125 38.75 21.15 1.35
C GLU A 125 37.39 20.91 0.73
N ASP A 126 37.34 20.43 -0.54
CA ASP A 126 36.11 20.11 -1.25
C ASP A 126 35.35 18.93 -0.62
N GLU A 127 36.07 17.90 -0.19
CA GLU A 127 35.49 16.75 0.49
C GLU A 127 34.94 17.11 1.86
N TYR A 128 35.67 17.97 2.59
CA TYR A 128 35.21 18.47 3.89
C TYR A 128 33.93 19.29 3.73
N LEU A 129 33.88 20.18 2.74
CA LEU A 129 32.71 21.02 2.46
C LEU A 129 31.49 20.19 2.05
N SER A 130 31.71 19.16 1.21
CA SER A 130 30.64 18.28 0.73
C SER A 130 30.24 17.17 1.73
N HIS A 131 31.04 16.96 2.79
CA HIS A 131 30.93 15.84 3.72
C HIS A 131 30.95 14.47 3.02
N MET A 132 31.66 14.36 1.91
CA MET A 132 31.71 13.18 1.07
C MET A 132 33.07 13.11 0.37
N ARG A 133 33.71 11.93 0.35
CA ARG A 133 34.90 11.71 -0.46
C ARG A 133 34.52 11.52 -1.91
N LYS A 134 35.43 11.84 -2.81
CA LYS A 134 35.22 11.73 -4.26
C LYS A 134 34.85 10.30 -4.71
N GLU A 135 35.35 9.30 -4.02
CA GLU A 135 35.12 7.87 -4.30
C GLU A 135 33.82 7.32 -3.69
N ASP A 136 33.25 8.03 -2.71
CA ASP A 136 32.01 7.57 -2.10
C ASP A 136 30.87 7.50 -3.12
N LYS A 137 30.04 6.49 -2.98
CA LYS A 137 28.84 6.29 -3.79
C LYS A 137 27.67 5.98 -2.88
N PHE A 138 26.51 6.51 -3.24
CA PHE A 138 25.26 6.09 -2.62
C PHE A 138 24.80 4.75 -3.17
N LEU A 139 24.12 3.97 -2.34
CA LEU A 139 23.38 2.82 -2.83
C LEU A 139 22.19 3.30 -3.65
N PRO A 140 21.97 2.78 -4.87
CA PRO A 140 20.75 3.07 -5.61
C PRO A 140 19.54 2.59 -4.81
N VAL A 141 18.44 3.33 -4.88
CA VAL A 141 17.16 3.00 -4.25
C VAL A 141 16.20 2.52 -5.32
N VAL A 142 15.54 1.40 -5.08
CA VAL A 142 14.50 0.86 -5.96
C VAL A 142 13.23 0.68 -5.14
N THR A 143 12.22 1.51 -5.41
CA THR A 143 10.92 1.44 -4.75
C THR A 143 9.90 0.75 -5.65
N VAL A 144 9.24 -0.29 -5.12
CA VAL A 144 8.11 -0.96 -5.77
C VAL A 144 6.84 -0.67 -4.98
N VAL A 145 5.80 -0.28 -5.70
CA VAL A 145 4.47 0.00 -5.16
C VAL A 145 3.54 -1.16 -5.48
N ILE A 146 2.89 -1.74 -4.46
CA ILE A 146 1.82 -2.73 -4.66
C ILE A 146 0.47 -2.02 -4.51
N TYR A 147 -0.37 -2.16 -5.51
CA TYR A 147 -1.74 -1.66 -5.51
C TYR A 147 -2.74 -2.79 -5.35
N TYR A 148 -3.50 -2.75 -4.26
CA TYR A 148 -4.53 -3.72 -3.91
C TYR A 148 -5.93 -3.14 -4.22
N GLY A 149 -6.30 -3.03 -5.48
CA GLY A 149 -7.59 -2.44 -5.87
C GLY A 149 -8.34 -3.28 -6.89
N GLU A 150 -9.69 -3.19 -6.87
CA GLU A 150 -10.57 -3.81 -7.87
C GLU A 150 -10.52 -3.08 -9.22
N LYS A 151 -10.33 -1.75 -9.19
CA LYS A 151 -10.21 -0.92 -10.39
C LYS A 151 -8.78 -1.00 -10.92
N ALA A 152 -8.62 -1.09 -12.23
CA ALA A 152 -7.33 -0.93 -12.86
C ALA A 152 -6.74 0.45 -12.54
N TRP A 153 -5.44 0.52 -12.38
CA TRP A 153 -4.76 1.79 -12.14
C TRP A 153 -4.86 2.71 -13.36
N ASP A 154 -5.53 3.84 -13.21
CA ASP A 154 -5.71 4.85 -14.25
C ASP A 154 -4.87 6.11 -14.03
N GLY A 155 -4.08 6.16 -12.94
CA GLY A 155 -3.17 7.27 -12.64
C GLY A 155 -1.85 7.20 -13.41
N ALA A 156 -1.09 8.29 -13.35
CA ALA A 156 0.25 8.34 -13.90
C ALA A 156 1.18 7.29 -13.25
N LYS A 157 2.13 6.77 -14.03
CA LYS A 157 3.15 5.81 -13.59
C LYS A 157 4.56 6.41 -13.56
N ASP A 158 4.67 7.71 -13.78
CA ASP A 158 5.92 8.48 -13.69
C ASP A 158 5.66 9.94 -13.35
N LEU A 159 6.73 10.67 -13.04
CA LEU A 159 6.67 12.07 -12.63
C LEU A 159 6.10 12.97 -13.73
N HIS A 160 6.49 12.77 -15.00
CA HIS A 160 6.00 13.58 -16.10
C HIS A 160 4.48 13.51 -16.26
N GLY A 161 3.88 12.35 -15.96
CA GLY A 161 2.43 12.17 -16.05
C GLY A 161 1.60 12.93 -15.01
N VAL A 162 2.23 13.49 -13.97
CA VAL A 162 1.59 14.32 -12.94
C VAL A 162 1.97 15.81 -13.01
N LEU A 163 2.83 16.18 -13.97
CA LEU A 163 3.29 17.55 -14.15
C LEU A 163 2.63 18.18 -15.38
N ASP A 164 2.31 19.45 -15.28
CA ASP A 164 1.96 20.28 -16.44
C ASP A 164 3.25 20.87 -17.02
N ILE A 165 3.80 20.22 -18.06
CA ILE A 165 5.11 20.56 -18.62
C ILE A 165 4.91 21.10 -20.04
N PRO A 166 5.22 22.39 -20.30
CA PRO A 166 5.31 22.91 -21.65
C PRO A 166 6.32 22.11 -22.49
N ASP A 167 6.01 21.85 -23.77
CA ASP A 167 6.83 21.01 -24.65
C ASP A 167 8.28 21.47 -24.74
N GLU A 168 8.51 22.80 -24.75
CA GLU A 168 9.84 23.41 -24.83
C GLU A 168 10.69 23.16 -23.58
N ILE A 169 10.06 22.96 -22.42
CA ILE A 169 10.74 22.74 -21.14
C ILE A 169 10.93 21.26 -20.83
N LYS A 170 10.13 20.39 -21.44
CA LYS A 170 10.14 18.94 -21.18
C LYS A 170 11.54 18.29 -21.28
N PRO A 171 12.43 18.65 -22.20
CA PRO A 171 13.79 18.08 -22.26
C PRO A 171 14.66 18.41 -21.03
N PHE A 172 14.30 19.43 -20.26
CA PHE A 172 15.06 19.89 -19.09
C PHE A 172 14.46 19.42 -17.77
N VAL A 173 13.28 18.77 -17.80
CA VAL A 173 12.63 18.21 -16.62
C VAL A 173 12.95 16.72 -16.53
N GLY A 174 13.62 16.30 -15.44
CA GLY A 174 13.89 14.88 -15.20
C GLY A 174 12.59 14.09 -15.00
N ASN A 175 12.48 12.95 -15.64
CA ASN A 175 11.38 12.02 -15.36
C ASN A 175 11.79 11.01 -14.29
N TYR A 176 10.83 10.56 -13.47
CA TYR A 176 11.03 9.57 -12.43
C TYR A 176 9.97 8.47 -12.53
N PRO A 177 10.34 7.27 -13.01
CA PRO A 177 9.39 6.17 -13.16
C PRO A 177 9.02 5.54 -11.81
N MET A 178 7.78 5.06 -11.70
CA MET A 178 7.28 4.30 -10.58
C MET A 178 7.11 2.83 -10.99
N HIS A 179 7.68 1.91 -10.21
CA HIS A 179 7.45 0.48 -10.40
C HIS A 179 6.13 0.10 -9.68
N LEU A 180 5.07 -0.01 -10.45
CA LEU A 180 3.73 -0.36 -9.95
C LEU A 180 3.41 -1.82 -10.22
N VAL A 181 2.97 -2.53 -9.19
CA VAL A 181 2.42 -3.88 -9.27
C VAL A 181 0.94 -3.83 -8.91
N GLU A 182 0.08 -4.11 -9.87
CA GLU A 182 -1.35 -4.32 -9.67
C GLU A 182 -1.58 -5.79 -9.30
N VAL A 183 -2.28 -6.07 -8.20
CA VAL A 183 -2.51 -7.46 -7.75
C VAL A 183 -3.45 -8.23 -8.67
N VAL A 184 -4.33 -7.51 -9.38
CA VAL A 184 -5.26 -8.10 -10.37
C VAL A 184 -4.57 -8.17 -11.73
N ASN A 185 -4.75 -9.30 -12.42
CA ASN A 185 -4.24 -9.52 -13.77
C ASN A 185 -2.70 -9.35 -13.93
N ASN A 186 -1.93 -9.52 -12.86
CA ASN A 186 -0.48 -9.54 -12.96
C ASN A 186 0.01 -10.84 -13.62
N THR A 187 1.21 -10.75 -14.21
CA THR A 187 1.90 -11.88 -14.87
C THR A 187 3.18 -12.28 -14.13
N LEU A 188 3.28 -11.90 -12.85
CA LEU A 188 4.44 -12.15 -12.03
C LEU A 188 4.66 -13.65 -11.82
N GLN A 189 5.91 -14.07 -11.89
CA GLN A 189 6.31 -15.45 -11.69
C GLN A 189 7.02 -15.62 -10.36
N PHE A 190 6.31 -16.14 -9.38
CA PHE A 190 6.81 -16.40 -8.04
C PHE A 190 7.36 -17.82 -7.93
N ARG A 191 8.53 -17.97 -7.31
CA ARG A 191 9.09 -19.25 -6.89
C ARG A 191 8.65 -19.63 -5.49
N ASN A 192 8.53 -18.62 -4.61
CA ASN A 192 8.03 -18.80 -3.25
C ASN A 192 6.54 -19.15 -3.29
N ALA A 193 6.14 -20.21 -2.59
CA ALA A 193 4.76 -20.69 -2.58
C ALA A 193 3.82 -19.67 -1.93
N ASP A 194 4.24 -19.04 -0.83
CA ASP A 194 3.42 -18.09 -0.09
C ASP A 194 3.08 -16.85 -0.93
N ASN A 195 4.07 -16.32 -1.69
CA ASN A 195 3.82 -15.20 -2.61
C ASN A 195 2.86 -15.60 -3.72
N ARG A 196 3.04 -16.78 -4.29
CA ARG A 196 2.13 -17.30 -5.31
C ARG A 196 0.72 -17.44 -4.79
N ASP A 197 0.56 -18.03 -3.59
CA ASP A 197 -0.74 -18.21 -2.95
C ASP A 197 -1.38 -16.86 -2.65
N LEU A 198 -0.62 -15.91 -2.06
CA LEU A 198 -1.11 -14.57 -1.76
C LEU A 198 -1.62 -13.85 -3.01
N PHE A 199 -0.84 -13.80 -4.08
CA PHE A 199 -1.22 -13.08 -5.29
C PHE A 199 -2.37 -13.76 -6.04
N GLN A 200 -2.46 -15.09 -6.03
CA GLN A 200 -3.60 -15.81 -6.60
C GLN A 200 -4.89 -15.54 -5.80
N LEU A 201 -4.83 -15.57 -4.48
CA LEU A 201 -5.98 -15.29 -3.63
C LEU A 201 -6.41 -13.81 -3.70
N LEU A 202 -5.45 -12.88 -3.75
CA LEU A 202 -5.74 -11.45 -3.98
C LEU A 202 -6.42 -11.23 -5.34
N ASN A 203 -5.93 -11.90 -6.39
CA ASN A 203 -6.58 -11.83 -7.70
C ASN A 203 -8.03 -12.38 -7.66
N LEU A 204 -8.31 -13.43 -6.87
CA LEU A 204 -9.68 -13.92 -6.70
C LEU A 204 -10.57 -12.91 -5.97
N VAL A 205 -10.03 -12.24 -4.93
CA VAL A 205 -10.79 -11.24 -4.16
C VAL A 205 -11.12 -10.01 -4.98
N TYR A 206 -10.12 -9.44 -5.67
CA TYR A 206 -10.25 -8.15 -6.36
C TYR A 206 -10.66 -8.24 -7.83
N ASN A 207 -10.84 -9.43 -8.38
CA ASN A 207 -11.27 -9.58 -9.77
C ASN A 207 -12.76 -9.25 -9.93
N ALA A 208 -13.04 -8.07 -10.47
CA ALA A 208 -14.39 -7.57 -10.69
C ALA A 208 -15.23 -8.42 -11.68
N SER A 209 -14.57 -9.26 -12.51
CA SER A 209 -15.27 -10.15 -13.46
C SER A 209 -15.91 -11.38 -12.80
N LEU A 210 -15.51 -11.69 -11.55
CA LEU A 210 -16.04 -12.83 -10.80
C LEU A 210 -17.16 -12.37 -9.87
N ASP A 211 -18.32 -13.04 -9.95
CA ASP A 211 -19.36 -12.83 -8.97
C ASP A 211 -18.99 -13.48 -7.61
N LYS A 212 -19.76 -13.13 -6.56
CA LYS A 212 -19.55 -13.61 -5.21
C LYS A 212 -19.55 -15.15 -5.11
N LYS A 213 -20.45 -15.82 -5.83
CA LYS A 213 -20.61 -17.27 -5.79
C LYS A 213 -19.42 -17.96 -6.47
N GLU A 214 -18.94 -17.39 -7.56
CA GLU A 214 -17.77 -17.86 -8.27
C GLU A 214 -16.50 -17.68 -7.45
N ARG A 215 -16.33 -16.52 -6.78
CA ARG A 215 -15.20 -16.26 -5.87
C ARG A 215 -15.15 -17.30 -4.74
N LEU A 216 -16.28 -17.56 -4.06
CA LEU A 216 -16.36 -18.55 -2.99
C LEU A 216 -16.05 -19.97 -3.49
N LYS A 217 -16.61 -20.35 -4.66
CA LYS A 217 -16.34 -21.67 -5.26
C LYS A 217 -14.85 -21.83 -5.57
N LYS A 218 -14.24 -20.85 -6.22
CA LYS A 218 -12.80 -20.87 -6.56
C LYS A 218 -11.90 -20.87 -5.32
N ALA A 219 -12.29 -20.13 -4.27
CA ALA A 219 -11.58 -20.15 -2.99
C ALA A 219 -11.63 -21.54 -2.32
N GLN A 220 -12.78 -22.23 -2.38
CA GLN A 220 -12.91 -23.61 -1.89
C GLN A 220 -12.04 -24.58 -2.70
N GLU A 221 -12.12 -24.53 -4.03
CA GLU A 221 -11.30 -25.37 -4.92
C GLU A 221 -9.79 -25.15 -4.67
N TYR A 222 -9.40 -23.88 -4.37
CA TYR A 222 -8.02 -23.55 -4.02
C TYR A 222 -7.60 -24.16 -2.68
N GLU A 223 -8.43 -24.00 -1.64
CA GLU A 223 -8.17 -24.57 -0.30
C GLU A 223 -8.12 -26.11 -0.31
N ASP A 224 -8.95 -26.74 -1.12
CA ASP A 224 -8.98 -28.22 -1.25
C ASP A 224 -7.72 -28.76 -1.95
N SER A 225 -7.08 -27.96 -2.80
CA SER A 225 -5.90 -28.36 -3.60
C SER A 225 -4.57 -27.86 -3.05
N HIS A 226 -4.57 -26.90 -2.13
CA HIS A 226 -3.36 -26.25 -1.59
C HIS A 226 -3.38 -26.18 -0.07
N THR A 227 -2.19 -26.29 0.53
CA THR A 227 -2.01 -26.00 1.95
C THR A 227 -1.49 -24.57 2.06
N VAL A 228 -2.38 -23.61 2.28
CA VAL A 228 -2.03 -22.19 2.40
C VAL A 228 -1.44 -21.90 3.78
N ASP A 229 -0.33 -21.15 3.83
CA ASP A 229 0.30 -20.73 5.07
C ASP A 229 -0.59 -19.72 5.83
N GLU A 230 -0.53 -19.75 7.17
CA GLU A 230 -1.35 -18.88 8.02
C GLU A 230 -1.02 -17.39 7.81
N ASP A 231 0.25 -17.06 7.54
CA ASP A 231 0.65 -15.67 7.28
C ASP A 231 0.08 -15.15 5.96
N VAL A 232 -0.10 -16.02 4.95
CA VAL A 232 -0.78 -15.67 3.70
C VAL A 232 -2.24 -15.33 3.97
N VAL A 233 -2.95 -16.14 4.75
CA VAL A 233 -4.35 -15.88 5.10
C VAL A 233 -4.49 -14.61 5.93
N ARG A 234 -3.54 -14.35 6.84
CA ARG A 234 -3.50 -13.10 7.62
C ARG A 234 -3.23 -11.87 6.74
N ALA A 235 -2.28 -11.97 5.79
CA ALA A 235 -1.99 -10.89 4.84
C ALA A 235 -3.22 -10.60 3.97
N LEU A 236 -3.89 -11.63 3.47
CA LEU A 236 -5.12 -11.49 2.70
C LEU A 236 -6.25 -10.85 3.52
N ALA A 237 -6.41 -11.21 4.79
CA ALA A 237 -7.38 -10.57 5.69
C ALA A 237 -7.05 -9.10 5.93
N ALA A 238 -5.76 -8.77 6.09
CA ALA A 238 -5.29 -7.41 6.28
C ALA A 238 -5.60 -6.51 5.08
N THR A 239 -5.37 -6.99 3.85
CA THR A 239 -5.69 -6.23 2.63
C THR A 239 -7.18 -5.94 2.47
N ASN A 240 -8.05 -6.70 3.15
CA ASN A 240 -9.50 -6.55 3.12
C ASN A 240 -10.07 -5.91 4.41
N ASN A 241 -9.23 -5.30 5.25
CA ASN A 241 -9.61 -4.72 6.53
C ASN A 241 -10.35 -5.67 7.49
N ILE A 242 -10.25 -6.98 7.25
CA ILE A 242 -10.89 -8.00 8.07
C ILE A 242 -10.12 -8.19 9.37
N ARG A 243 -10.86 -8.15 10.46
CA ARG A 243 -10.30 -8.23 11.81
C ARG A 243 -10.10 -9.68 12.23
N ILE A 244 -8.87 -10.09 12.35
CA ILE A 244 -8.54 -11.41 12.89
C ILE A 244 -8.57 -11.37 14.42
N ASP A 245 -9.41 -12.20 15.04
CA ASP A 245 -9.47 -12.33 16.48
C ASP A 245 -8.33 -13.22 17.00
N ARG A 246 -7.40 -12.60 17.73
CA ARG A 246 -6.26 -13.30 18.36
C ARG A 246 -6.67 -14.34 19.42
N THR A 247 -7.87 -14.25 19.98
CA THR A 247 -8.35 -15.21 21.01
C THR A 247 -8.72 -16.56 20.41
N LYS A 248 -9.02 -16.60 19.10
CA LYS A 248 -9.28 -17.83 18.34
C LYS A 248 -8.03 -18.50 17.78
N ARG A 249 -6.88 -18.23 18.31
CA ARG A 249 -5.56 -18.73 17.89
C ARG A 249 -5.42 -20.25 17.78
N LYS A 250 -6.41 -21.01 18.26
CA LYS A 250 -6.43 -22.48 18.20
C LYS A 250 -7.14 -23.06 16.97
N GLU A 251 -7.91 -22.25 16.25
CA GLU A 251 -8.55 -22.64 14.99
C GLU A 251 -7.71 -22.09 13.83
N ARG A 252 -7.22 -22.98 12.96
CA ARG A 252 -6.50 -22.60 11.74
C ARG A 252 -7.41 -21.70 10.91
N LEU A 253 -6.95 -20.48 10.60
CA LEU A 253 -7.64 -19.59 9.68
C LEU A 253 -7.74 -20.27 8.31
N LYS A 254 -8.98 -20.44 7.82
CA LYS A 254 -9.26 -21.04 6.52
C LYS A 254 -9.53 -19.98 5.47
N VAL A 255 -9.06 -20.23 4.26
CA VAL A 255 -9.29 -19.34 3.10
C VAL A 255 -10.80 -19.17 2.87
N CYS A 256 -11.57 -20.26 2.87
CA CYS A 256 -13.02 -20.21 2.66
C CYS A 256 -13.75 -19.35 3.68
N THR A 257 -13.42 -19.49 4.97
CA THR A 257 -14.02 -18.67 6.04
C THR A 257 -13.74 -17.18 5.82
N LEU A 258 -12.51 -16.85 5.38
CA LEU A 258 -12.14 -15.48 5.08
C LEU A 258 -12.93 -14.93 3.88
N PHE A 259 -13.09 -15.70 2.81
CA PHE A 259 -13.88 -15.29 1.65
C PHE A 259 -15.38 -15.13 1.99
N GLU A 260 -15.93 -15.93 2.91
CA GLU A 260 -17.28 -15.75 3.43
C GLU A 260 -17.40 -14.42 4.22
N GLU A 261 -16.38 -14.08 5.01
CA GLU A 261 -16.33 -12.80 5.74
C GLU A 261 -16.24 -11.62 4.80
N ILE A 262 -15.32 -11.64 3.82
CA ILE A 262 -15.20 -10.61 2.78
C ILE A 262 -16.55 -10.42 2.07
N ALA A 263 -17.17 -11.52 1.70
CA ALA A 263 -18.46 -11.50 1.01
C ALA A 263 -19.60 -10.95 1.87
N ARG A 264 -19.53 -11.09 3.19
CA ARG A 264 -20.52 -10.54 4.14
C ARG A 264 -20.28 -9.05 4.36
N ASP A 265 -19.03 -8.63 4.53
CA ASP A 265 -18.67 -7.24 4.76
C ASP A 265 -18.99 -6.38 3.53
N SER A 266 -18.66 -6.83 2.32
CA SER A 266 -19.07 -6.18 1.07
C SER A 266 -20.58 -6.02 0.94
N ARG A 267 -21.38 -6.96 1.48
CA ARG A 267 -22.85 -6.82 1.48
C ARG A 267 -23.33 -5.76 2.48
N VAL A 268 -22.65 -5.61 3.61
CA VAL A 268 -22.96 -4.58 4.62
C VAL A 268 -22.57 -3.21 4.08
N GLU A 269 -21.37 -3.10 3.48
CA GLU A 269 -20.87 -1.87 2.84
C GLU A 269 -21.78 -1.45 1.68
N GLY A 270 -22.11 -2.34 0.76
CA GLY A 270 -23.03 -2.05 -0.35
C GLY A 270 -24.43 -1.63 0.10
N LYS A 271 -24.95 -2.16 1.22
CA LYS A 271 -26.19 -1.68 1.81
C LYS A 271 -26.05 -0.28 2.41
N ASN A 272 -24.93 -0.03 3.11
CA ASN A 272 -24.66 1.28 3.69
C ASN A 272 -24.48 2.34 2.61
N GLU A 273 -23.73 2.03 1.54
CA GLU A 273 -23.56 2.94 0.38
C GLU A 273 -24.89 3.26 -0.30
N ALA A 274 -25.71 2.25 -0.56
CA ALA A 274 -27.04 2.46 -1.11
C ALA A 274 -27.92 3.31 -0.18
N SER A 275 -27.85 3.09 1.14
CA SER A 275 -28.54 3.90 2.13
C SER A 275 -28.03 5.34 2.15
N ILE A 276 -26.72 5.56 2.05
CA ILE A 276 -26.10 6.89 1.96
C ILE A 276 -26.51 7.61 0.68
N GLU A 277 -26.47 6.93 -0.45
CA GLU A 277 -26.90 7.51 -1.73
C GLU A 277 -28.39 7.89 -1.72
N PHE A 278 -29.21 7.04 -1.10
CA PHE A 278 -30.63 7.32 -0.92
C PHE A 278 -30.86 8.50 0.03
N ALA A 279 -30.10 8.58 1.12
CA ALA A 279 -30.14 9.72 2.04
C ALA A 279 -29.77 11.03 1.34
N LYS A 280 -28.71 11.06 0.53
CA LYS A 280 -28.31 12.23 -0.26
C LYS A 280 -29.43 12.68 -1.21
N ARG A 281 -30.08 11.75 -1.91
CA ARG A 281 -31.23 12.07 -2.78
C ARG A 281 -32.42 12.65 -2.00
N MET A 282 -32.68 12.17 -0.77
CA MET A 282 -33.72 12.70 0.10
C MET A 282 -33.36 14.09 0.63
N LEU A 283 -32.12 14.34 1.04
CA LEU A 283 -31.62 15.66 1.45
C LEU A 283 -31.76 16.68 0.32
N SER A 284 -31.30 16.36 -0.87
CA SER A 284 -31.41 17.22 -2.07
C SER A 284 -32.86 17.51 -2.43
N GLY A 285 -33.81 16.63 -2.09
CA GLY A 285 -35.24 16.84 -2.29
C GLY A 285 -35.86 17.85 -1.32
N GLY A 286 -35.26 18.14 -0.18
CA GLY A 286 -35.63 19.18 0.78
C GLY A 286 -36.99 19.05 1.45
N LYS A 287 -37.64 17.85 1.35
CA LYS A 287 -39.01 17.63 1.80
C LYS A 287 -39.13 16.86 3.11
N LEU A 288 -38.04 16.22 3.55
CA LEU A 288 -38.01 15.32 4.72
C LEU A 288 -37.08 15.88 5.78
N SER A 289 -37.44 15.66 7.04
CA SER A 289 -36.60 15.98 8.18
C SER A 289 -35.44 14.97 8.32
N VAL A 290 -34.39 15.34 9.06
CA VAL A 290 -33.25 14.45 9.37
C VAL A 290 -33.75 13.16 10.05
N GLU A 291 -34.75 13.27 10.92
CA GLU A 291 -35.40 12.15 11.60
C GLU A 291 -36.05 11.17 10.64
N GLU A 292 -36.83 11.68 9.70
CA GLU A 292 -37.51 10.87 8.69
C GLU A 292 -36.52 10.20 7.74
N ILE A 293 -35.47 10.92 7.32
CA ILE A 293 -34.41 10.35 6.47
C ILE A 293 -33.66 9.24 7.21
N ALA A 294 -33.34 9.43 8.50
CA ALA A 294 -32.69 8.41 9.31
C ALA A 294 -33.55 7.14 9.45
N GLU A 295 -34.87 7.30 9.63
CA GLU A 295 -35.83 6.18 9.70
C GLU A 295 -35.92 5.42 8.39
N TYR A 296 -36.05 6.12 7.24
CA TYR A 296 -36.16 5.50 5.93
C TYR A 296 -34.87 4.82 5.43
N THR A 297 -33.72 5.38 5.79
CA THR A 297 -32.42 4.87 5.35
C THR A 297 -31.79 3.89 6.33
N ASN A 298 -32.31 3.84 7.55
CA ASN A 298 -31.74 3.09 8.68
C ASN A 298 -30.29 3.52 9.01
N LEU A 299 -29.92 4.77 8.71
CA LEU A 299 -28.65 5.38 9.05
C LEU A 299 -28.75 6.17 10.38
N PRO A 300 -27.66 6.28 11.14
CA PRO A 300 -27.61 7.15 12.33
C PRO A 300 -27.92 8.61 11.97
N LYS A 301 -28.59 9.35 12.86
CA LYS A 301 -28.90 10.78 12.63
C LYS A 301 -27.65 11.62 12.44
N GLU A 302 -26.59 11.29 13.16
CA GLU A 302 -25.27 11.93 13.07
C GLU A 302 -24.73 11.86 11.63
N THR A 303 -24.87 10.70 11.00
CA THR A 303 -24.46 10.48 9.58
C THR A 303 -25.28 11.34 8.61
N ILE A 304 -26.59 11.48 8.84
CA ILE A 304 -27.44 12.33 7.99
C ILE A 304 -27.06 13.81 8.13
N LEU A 305 -26.76 14.28 9.36
CA LEU A 305 -26.29 15.64 9.60
C LEU A 305 -24.91 15.91 8.95
N GLU A 306 -24.00 14.95 8.99
CA GLU A 306 -22.71 15.06 8.30
C GLU A 306 -22.90 15.17 6.76
N LEU A 307 -23.78 14.36 6.18
CA LEU A 307 -24.10 14.41 4.77
C LEU A 307 -24.72 15.76 4.36
N GLN A 308 -25.63 16.30 5.18
CA GLN A 308 -26.25 17.62 4.97
C GLN A 308 -25.20 18.74 4.96
N ASN A 309 -24.30 18.76 5.96
CA ASN A 309 -23.21 19.73 6.03
C ASN A 309 -22.26 19.66 4.83
N GLN A 310 -21.99 18.45 4.30
CA GLN A 310 -21.17 18.27 3.10
C GLN A 310 -21.85 18.79 1.83
N GLU A 311 -23.17 18.65 1.69
CA GLU A 311 -23.92 19.21 0.57
C GLU A 311 -23.94 20.75 0.63
N GLU A 312 -24.13 21.34 1.80
CA GLU A 312 -24.12 22.80 1.97
C GLU A 312 -22.75 23.42 1.63
N LEU A 313 -21.64 22.76 2.02
CA LEU A 313 -20.28 23.17 1.68
C LEU A 313 -19.95 23.02 0.18
N SER A 314 -20.63 22.14 -0.54
CA SER A 314 -20.42 21.92 -1.97
C SER A 314 -21.22 22.86 -2.88
N GLN A 315 -22.19 23.58 -2.33
CA GLN A 315 -23.07 24.53 -3.05
C GLN A 315 -22.70 26.02 -2.81
N GLY A 316 -21.76 26.31 -1.90
CA GLY A 316 -21.22 27.65 -1.58
C GLY A 316 -19.85 27.85 -2.19
#